data_4ca52e9bb40554351395d51474fabee9
#
_entry.id   4ca52e9bb40554351395d51474fabee9
#
_cell.length_a   1.000
_cell.length_b   1.000
_cell.length_c   1.000
_cell.angle_alpha   90.00
_cell.angle_beta   90.00
_cell.angle_gamma   90.00
#
_symmetry.space_group_name_H-M   'P 1'
#
loop_
_entity.id
_entity.type
_entity.pdbx_description
1 polymer ?
#
loop_
_entity_poly.entity_id
_entity_poly.type
_entity_poly.pdbx_seq_one_letter_code
_entity_poly.pdbx_strand_id
1 'polypeptide(L)'
;MVLRHSLRRKRPRHDKFSFVKDELCRLNKANLYRRLNLVTTNKNTAIVLVNGVENINLCSNDYLGLSQNKTVLKMTIENLNQISQCSSRLLAGNSNELMQLEEKLSDHRKTDRALVYPSGYMANIGVISTLANKFTTIYSDEYNHASLIDGCKLSGARIEIFKHNDLEHLEHIIRKGTSDRKIILTETIFSMDGDRSDLQEIHNIALRHNVITIVDDSHGDFIYDQVPELGVALERRHLVDVYISSLSKALGCFGGYVAASEQIIELLINRSRSFMYSSGLPSHLCSSALAAIPIATKGNLQEQLKRNVTFFSSRIEHNGFNAKSCRSKFRSQIIPLIVGDEKLTMQFSKALLSDGIFMQPVRYPTVPLGKARLRASITTSLHLKQLKIALEKIETIGKRLNII
;
A
#
# COMPACT_ATOMS: atom_id res chain seq x y z
N MET A 1 38.57 68.21 -2.79
CA MET A 1 38.72 66.89 -2.18
C MET A 1 37.41 66.14 -2.44
N VAL A 2 37.33 65.32 -3.54
CA VAL A 2 36.14 64.69 -4.05
C VAL A 2 36.19 63.22 -3.63
N LEU A 3 35.35 62.82 -2.69
CA LEU A 3 35.20 61.43 -2.25
C LEU A 3 34.52 60.57 -3.37
N ARG A 4 35.28 59.76 -4.03
CA ARG A 4 34.77 58.74 -4.94
C ARG A 4 34.16 57.61 -4.11
N HIS A 5 32.82 57.53 -4.03
CA HIS A 5 32.12 56.34 -3.55
C HIS A 5 32.23 55.26 -4.62
N SER A 6 33.05 54.25 -4.37
CA SER A 6 33.09 53.03 -5.18
C SER A 6 31.83 52.21 -4.90
N LEU A 7 30.90 52.25 -5.84
CA LEU A 7 29.76 51.31 -5.85
C LEU A 7 30.33 49.92 -6.07
N ARG A 8 30.55 49.17 -4.97
CA ARG A 8 30.77 47.74 -5.04
C ARG A 8 29.51 47.12 -5.63
N ARG A 9 29.52 46.73 -6.91
CA ARG A 9 28.56 45.87 -7.55
C ARG A 9 28.47 44.57 -6.69
N LYS A 10 27.40 44.41 -5.93
CA LYS A 10 27.07 43.12 -5.26
C LYS A 10 26.98 42.07 -6.36
N ARG A 11 27.93 41.12 -6.40
CA ARG A 11 27.78 39.92 -7.23
C ARG A 11 26.40 39.34 -6.96
N PRO A 12 25.63 38.97 -8.01
CA PRO A 12 24.36 38.34 -7.78
C PRO A 12 24.62 37.10 -6.91
N ARG A 13 24.01 37.07 -5.73
CA ARG A 13 24.01 35.84 -4.91
C ARG A 13 23.33 34.77 -5.76
N HIS A 14 24.09 33.82 -6.29
CA HIS A 14 23.52 32.66 -6.92
C HIS A 14 22.53 32.04 -5.91
N ASP A 15 21.26 32.03 -6.27
CA ASP A 15 20.23 31.37 -5.45
C ASP A 15 20.56 29.87 -5.46
N LYS A 16 21.15 29.41 -4.36
CA LYS A 16 21.57 28.00 -4.18
C LYS A 16 20.39 27.01 -4.27
N PHE A 17 19.15 27.49 -4.26
CA PHE A 17 17.93 26.70 -4.38
C PHE A 17 17.24 26.90 -5.75
N SER A 18 17.90 27.50 -6.76
CA SER A 18 17.31 27.66 -8.10
C SER A 18 16.82 26.34 -8.69
N PHE A 19 17.58 25.26 -8.50
CA PHE A 19 17.18 23.91 -8.96
C PHE A 19 15.84 23.45 -8.40
N VAL A 20 15.46 23.85 -7.16
CA VAL A 20 14.16 23.52 -6.56
C VAL A 20 13.03 24.22 -7.32
N LYS A 21 13.23 25.53 -7.65
CA LYS A 21 12.24 26.30 -8.42
C LYS A 21 12.05 25.75 -9.82
N ASP A 22 13.15 25.37 -10.46
CA ASP A 22 13.13 24.77 -11.80
C ASP A 22 12.39 23.45 -11.80
N GLU A 23 12.64 22.57 -10.82
CA GLU A 23 11.94 21.29 -10.68
C GLU A 23 10.43 21.48 -10.39
N LEU A 24 10.06 22.39 -9.49
CA LEU A 24 8.64 22.70 -9.23
C LEU A 24 7.95 23.26 -10.47
N CYS A 25 8.63 24.09 -11.26
CA CYS A 25 8.12 24.60 -12.53
C CYS A 25 7.91 23.44 -13.53
N ARG A 26 8.88 22.52 -13.64
CA ARG A 26 8.81 21.33 -14.50
C ARG A 26 7.61 20.46 -14.11
N LEU A 27 7.41 20.19 -12.81
CA LEU A 27 6.28 19.41 -12.32
C LEU A 27 4.93 20.06 -12.64
N ASN A 28 4.84 21.39 -12.52
CA ASN A 28 3.62 22.13 -12.89
C ASN A 28 3.31 22.02 -14.39
N LYS A 29 4.31 22.26 -15.24
CA LYS A 29 4.17 22.17 -16.72
C LYS A 29 3.75 20.78 -17.17
N ALA A 30 4.24 19.73 -16.49
CA ALA A 30 3.92 18.34 -16.79
C ALA A 30 2.60 17.85 -16.17
N ASN A 31 1.83 18.69 -15.49
CA ASN A 31 0.64 18.30 -14.70
C ASN A 31 0.93 17.24 -13.60
N LEU A 32 2.17 17.21 -13.10
CA LEU A 32 2.62 16.26 -12.06
C LEU A 32 2.73 16.91 -10.68
N TYR A 33 2.53 18.21 -10.56
CA TYR A 33 2.55 18.90 -9.27
C TYR A 33 1.47 18.37 -8.34
N ARG A 34 1.85 18.04 -7.09
CA ARG A 34 0.93 17.48 -6.08
C ARG A 34 0.64 18.52 -4.99
N ARG A 35 -0.60 18.52 -4.51
CA ARG A 35 -1.04 19.33 -3.38
C ARG A 35 -1.72 18.45 -2.35
N LEU A 36 -1.50 18.75 -1.07
CA LEU A 36 -2.21 18.08 0.01
C LEU A 36 -3.60 18.72 0.18
N ASN A 37 -4.62 17.89 0.31
CA ASN A 37 -5.94 18.31 0.74
C ASN A 37 -6.04 18.17 2.26
N LEU A 38 -6.72 19.11 2.92
CA LEU A 38 -7.13 18.93 4.31
C LEU A 38 -8.33 17.96 4.31
N VAL A 39 -8.12 16.77 4.87
CA VAL A 39 -9.16 15.73 4.98
C VAL A 39 -9.46 15.49 6.44
N THR A 40 -10.72 15.71 6.85
CA THR A 40 -11.20 15.45 8.19
C THR A 40 -12.27 14.36 8.13
N THR A 41 -12.08 13.28 8.88
CA THR A 41 -13.11 12.26 9.08
C THR A 41 -14.11 12.72 10.13
N ASN A 42 -15.40 12.50 9.89
CA ASN A 42 -16.45 12.83 10.84
C ASN A 42 -16.90 11.56 11.58
N LYS A 43 -18.09 11.03 11.31
CA LYS A 43 -18.68 9.89 12.05
C LYS A 43 -18.28 8.52 11.49
N ASN A 44 -17.84 8.44 10.26
CA ASN A 44 -17.31 7.23 9.63
C ASN A 44 -16.34 7.60 8.50
N THR A 45 -15.57 6.60 8.01
CA THR A 45 -14.58 6.82 6.96
C THR A 45 -15.18 6.93 5.55
N ALA A 46 -16.47 6.63 5.38
CA ALA A 46 -17.16 6.72 4.08
C ALA A 46 -17.48 8.17 3.68
N ILE A 47 -17.62 9.08 4.65
CA ILE A 47 -17.89 10.51 4.44
C ILE A 47 -16.78 11.32 5.11
N VAL A 48 -16.16 12.18 4.33
CA VAL A 48 -15.06 13.05 4.80
C VAL A 48 -15.31 14.50 4.40
N LEU A 49 -14.79 15.41 5.19
CA LEU A 49 -14.68 16.82 4.80
C LEU A 49 -13.36 17.02 4.07
N VAL A 50 -13.41 17.36 2.80
CA VAL A 50 -12.23 17.73 2.00
C VAL A 50 -12.22 19.24 1.86
N ASN A 51 -11.22 19.89 2.46
CA ASN A 51 -11.14 21.35 2.55
C ASN A 51 -12.45 21.99 3.07
N GLY A 52 -13.10 21.35 4.03
CA GLY A 52 -14.35 21.80 4.65
C GLY A 52 -15.65 21.40 3.95
N VAL A 53 -15.59 20.70 2.79
CA VAL A 53 -16.76 20.26 2.03
C VAL A 53 -16.96 18.75 2.18
N GLU A 54 -18.21 18.32 2.42
CA GLU A 54 -18.56 16.91 2.60
C GLU A 54 -18.47 16.14 1.26
N ASN A 55 -17.81 14.98 1.32
CA ASN A 55 -17.58 14.13 0.16
C ASN A 55 -17.73 12.65 0.50
N ILE A 56 -18.26 11.84 -0.42
CA ILE A 56 -18.15 10.39 -0.37
C ILE A 56 -16.69 10.01 -0.64
N ASN A 57 -16.09 9.28 0.28
CA ASN A 57 -14.68 8.93 0.25
C ASN A 57 -14.43 7.59 -0.47
N LEU A 58 -13.85 7.65 -1.66
CA LEU A 58 -13.39 6.47 -2.41
C LEU A 58 -11.85 6.35 -2.41
N CYS A 59 -11.15 6.99 -1.44
CA CYS A 59 -9.70 6.97 -1.32
C CYS A 59 -9.18 6.19 -0.12
N SER A 60 -10.05 5.80 0.83
CA SER A 60 -9.63 5.15 2.06
C SER A 60 -9.16 3.71 1.81
N ASN A 61 -8.05 3.32 2.47
CA ASN A 61 -7.61 1.93 2.53
C ASN A 61 -8.14 1.20 3.79
N ASP A 62 -9.00 1.82 4.58
CA ASP A 62 -9.69 1.20 5.73
C ASP A 62 -10.77 0.22 5.23
N TYR A 63 -10.33 -0.86 4.57
CA TYR A 63 -11.19 -1.76 3.81
C TYR A 63 -12.30 -2.40 4.63
N LEU A 64 -12.00 -2.76 5.88
CA LEU A 64 -12.95 -3.37 6.81
C LEU A 64 -13.63 -2.36 7.73
N GLY A 65 -13.34 -1.05 7.60
CA GLY A 65 -13.96 0.02 8.38
C GLY A 65 -13.61 -0.02 9.88
N LEU A 66 -12.44 -0.55 10.23
CA LEU A 66 -12.05 -0.78 11.62
C LEU A 66 -11.42 0.44 12.30
N SER A 67 -10.94 1.44 11.55
CA SER A 67 -10.27 2.61 12.11
C SER A 67 -11.15 3.45 13.06
N GLN A 68 -12.48 3.32 12.93
CA GLN A 68 -13.46 3.99 13.81
C GLN A 68 -14.38 2.99 14.53
N ASN A 69 -13.98 1.71 14.59
CA ASN A 69 -14.73 0.71 15.31
C ASN A 69 -14.72 1.00 16.82
N LYS A 70 -15.91 1.00 17.43
CA LYS A 70 -16.10 1.38 18.86
C LYS A 70 -15.28 0.51 19.81
N THR A 71 -15.17 -0.79 19.54
CA THR A 71 -14.40 -1.73 20.36
C THR A 71 -12.92 -1.44 20.24
N VAL A 72 -12.43 -1.22 19.01
CA VAL A 72 -11.02 -0.87 18.74
C VAL A 72 -10.66 0.45 19.43
N LEU A 73 -11.50 1.49 19.26
CA LEU A 73 -11.28 2.79 19.89
C LEU A 73 -11.27 2.69 21.44
N LYS A 74 -12.22 1.96 22.00
CA LYS A 74 -12.29 1.73 23.45
C LYS A 74 -11.01 1.10 23.98
N MET A 75 -10.58 -0.01 23.38
CA MET A 75 -9.34 -0.71 23.77
C MET A 75 -8.10 0.17 23.61
N THR A 76 -8.05 1.00 22.58
CA THR A 76 -6.97 1.97 22.38
C THR A 76 -6.89 2.98 23.52
N ILE A 77 -8.04 3.55 23.91
CA ILE A 77 -8.14 4.55 24.99
C ILE A 77 -7.78 3.94 26.35
N GLU A 78 -8.30 2.75 26.65
CA GLU A 78 -8.05 2.05 27.91
C GLU A 78 -6.57 1.69 28.09
N ASN A 79 -5.83 1.49 27.00
CA ASN A 79 -4.39 1.18 27.02
C ASN A 79 -3.50 2.41 26.73
N LEU A 80 -4.05 3.62 26.73
CA LEU A 80 -3.30 4.86 26.53
C LEU A 80 -2.62 5.32 27.83
N ASN A 81 -1.63 4.57 28.30
CA ASN A 81 -0.87 4.88 29.50
C ASN A 81 0.33 5.80 29.22
N GLN A 82 0.81 5.82 27.99
CA GLN A 82 1.91 6.68 27.52
C GLN A 82 1.79 6.93 26.02
N ILE A 83 2.29 8.09 25.58
CA ILE A 83 2.19 8.50 24.16
C ILE A 83 3.18 7.75 23.29
N SER A 84 4.38 7.45 23.78
CA SER A 84 5.47 6.81 23.02
C SER A 84 6.36 6.00 23.92
N GLN A 85 7.02 4.99 23.36
CA GLN A 85 8.07 4.23 24.05
C GLN A 85 9.35 5.06 24.22
N CYS A 86 9.53 6.16 23.49
CA CYS A 86 10.70 7.06 23.50
C CYS A 86 12.03 6.36 23.29
N SER A 87 12.02 5.15 22.71
CA SER A 87 13.20 4.31 22.52
C SER A 87 13.04 3.34 21.36
N SER A 88 14.17 2.88 20.81
CA SER A 88 14.16 1.74 19.89
C SER A 88 13.87 0.44 20.65
N ARG A 89 13.37 -0.57 19.94
CA ARG A 89 13.00 -1.86 20.53
C ARG A 89 14.19 -2.61 21.19
N LEU A 90 15.38 -2.45 20.63
CA LEU A 90 16.60 -3.10 21.16
C LEU A 90 17.13 -2.43 22.45
N LEU A 91 16.62 -1.24 22.79
CA LEU A 91 16.96 -0.56 24.06
C LEU A 91 15.81 -0.71 25.05
N ALA A 92 14.88 0.24 25.09
CA ALA A 92 13.79 0.26 26.06
C ALA A 92 12.37 0.32 25.41
N GLY A 93 12.28 0.20 24.08
CA GLY A 93 11.03 0.36 23.35
C GLY A 93 10.26 -0.94 23.05
N ASN A 94 10.63 -2.09 23.67
CA ASN A 94 9.95 -3.37 23.47
C ASN A 94 8.89 -3.57 24.56
N SER A 95 7.62 -3.28 24.25
CA SER A 95 6.51 -3.42 25.20
C SER A 95 5.86 -4.79 25.14
N ASN A 96 5.09 -5.12 26.18
CA ASN A 96 4.33 -6.36 26.26
C ASN A 96 3.27 -6.45 25.16
N GLU A 97 2.59 -5.33 24.84
CA GLU A 97 1.57 -5.26 23.78
C GLU A 97 2.18 -5.51 22.39
N LEU A 98 3.44 -5.08 22.18
CA LEU A 98 4.17 -5.40 20.95
C LEU A 98 4.42 -6.91 20.82
N MET A 99 4.87 -7.55 21.89
CA MET A 99 5.12 -9.01 21.89
C MET A 99 3.83 -9.80 21.66
N GLN A 100 2.74 -9.42 22.34
CA GLN A 100 1.43 -10.04 22.15
C GLN A 100 0.90 -9.84 20.73
N LEU A 101 1.13 -8.68 20.14
CA LEU A 101 0.74 -8.41 18.76
C LEU A 101 1.52 -9.29 17.78
N GLU A 102 2.83 -9.45 17.98
CA GLU A 102 3.67 -10.33 17.16
C GLU A 102 3.24 -11.79 17.25
N GLU A 103 2.87 -12.27 18.43
CA GLU A 103 2.33 -13.61 18.64
C GLU A 103 1.01 -13.77 17.84
N LYS A 104 0.07 -12.81 17.97
CA LYS A 104 -1.20 -12.87 17.24
C LYS A 104 -1.04 -12.82 15.73
N LEU A 105 -0.05 -12.07 15.23
CA LEU A 105 0.25 -11.98 13.80
C LEU A 105 0.91 -13.26 13.28
N SER A 106 1.80 -13.90 14.05
CA SER A 106 2.37 -15.20 13.67
C SER A 106 1.31 -16.31 13.67
N ASP A 107 0.40 -16.33 14.66
CA ASP A 107 -0.77 -17.23 14.68
C ASP A 107 -1.66 -17.03 13.44
N HIS A 108 -1.93 -15.77 13.09
CA HIS A 108 -2.74 -15.42 11.92
C HIS A 108 -2.09 -15.93 10.62
N ARG A 109 -0.79 -15.77 10.48
CA ARG A 109 -0.02 -16.21 9.30
C ARG A 109 0.38 -17.68 9.33
N LYS A 110 0.25 -18.35 10.49
CA LYS A 110 0.76 -19.72 10.74
C LYS A 110 2.25 -19.85 10.39
N THR A 111 3.02 -18.87 10.84
CA THR A 111 4.47 -18.85 10.76
C THR A 111 5.05 -18.98 12.14
N ASP A 112 6.34 -19.30 12.26
CA ASP A 112 6.99 -19.48 13.56
C ASP A 112 6.97 -18.19 14.38
N ARG A 113 7.21 -17.02 13.72
CA ARG A 113 7.25 -15.73 14.39
C ARG A 113 6.80 -14.58 13.47
N ALA A 114 6.46 -13.45 14.07
CA ALA A 114 6.29 -12.18 13.39
C ALA A 114 7.15 -11.09 14.03
N LEU A 115 7.40 -10.01 13.30
CA LEU A 115 8.14 -8.82 13.74
C LEU A 115 7.42 -7.56 13.30
N VAL A 116 7.04 -6.70 14.25
CA VAL A 116 6.32 -5.44 13.97
C VAL A 116 7.31 -4.31 13.68
N TYR A 117 6.97 -3.53 12.66
CA TYR A 117 7.67 -2.33 12.21
C TYR A 117 6.78 -1.08 12.33
N PRO A 118 7.34 0.15 12.37
CA PRO A 118 6.57 1.37 12.41
C PRO A 118 5.66 1.59 11.18
N SER A 119 5.97 0.97 10.05
CA SER A 119 5.12 1.00 8.83
C SER A 119 5.45 -0.17 7.91
N GLY A 120 4.52 -0.51 6.98
CA GLY A 120 4.79 -1.50 5.93
C GLY A 120 5.95 -1.08 5.02
N TYR A 121 6.12 0.22 4.76
CA TYR A 121 7.27 0.75 4.01
C TYR A 121 8.60 0.37 4.68
N MET A 122 8.71 0.57 6.01
CA MET A 122 9.90 0.21 6.78
C MET A 122 10.13 -1.30 6.86
N ALA A 123 9.05 -2.08 6.91
CA ALA A 123 9.12 -3.54 6.87
C ALA A 123 9.70 -4.01 5.53
N ASN A 124 9.19 -3.51 4.40
CA ASN A 124 9.68 -3.84 3.06
C ASN A 124 11.18 -3.52 2.90
N ILE A 125 11.59 -2.29 3.23
CA ILE A 125 13.00 -1.90 3.16
C ILE A 125 13.85 -2.78 4.07
N GLY A 126 13.41 -3.01 5.30
CA GLY A 126 14.15 -3.78 6.31
C GLY A 126 14.37 -5.21 5.91
N VAL A 127 13.34 -5.89 5.42
CA VAL A 127 13.40 -7.28 4.97
C VAL A 127 14.32 -7.42 3.77
N ILE A 128 14.06 -6.68 2.71
CA ILE A 128 14.76 -6.84 1.42
C ILE A 128 16.25 -6.51 1.59
N SER A 129 16.58 -5.40 2.25
CA SER A 129 17.98 -5.01 2.47
C SER A 129 18.73 -5.89 3.45
N THR A 130 18.02 -6.73 4.23
CA THR A 130 18.64 -7.70 5.14
C THR A 130 18.88 -9.05 4.49
N LEU A 131 17.89 -9.55 3.72
CA LEU A 131 17.93 -10.87 3.10
C LEU A 131 18.73 -10.90 1.79
N ALA A 132 18.84 -9.76 1.11
CA ALA A 132 19.56 -9.61 -0.15
C ALA A 132 20.86 -8.80 0.01
N ASN A 133 21.83 -9.10 -0.84
CA ASN A 133 23.13 -8.40 -0.92
C ASN A 133 23.71 -8.53 -2.35
N LYS A 134 24.94 -8.06 -2.56
CA LYS A 134 25.63 -8.09 -3.87
C LYS A 134 25.78 -9.50 -4.50
N PHE A 135 25.59 -10.58 -3.76
CA PHE A 135 25.62 -11.96 -4.26
C PHE A 135 24.23 -12.53 -4.53
N THR A 136 23.18 -11.70 -4.41
CA THR A 136 21.79 -12.09 -4.59
C THR A 136 21.26 -11.51 -5.89
N THR A 137 20.43 -12.30 -6.61
CA THR A 137 19.56 -11.74 -7.67
C THR A 137 18.13 -11.69 -7.17
N ILE A 138 17.52 -10.51 -7.25
CA ILE A 138 16.10 -10.26 -6.96
C ILE A 138 15.35 -10.19 -8.27
N TYR A 139 14.36 -11.07 -8.45
CA TYR A 139 13.40 -11.05 -9.54
C TYR A 139 12.15 -10.31 -9.08
N SER A 140 12.00 -9.06 -9.53
CA SER A 140 10.96 -8.14 -9.07
C SER A 140 9.88 -7.96 -10.13
N ASP A 141 8.60 -8.03 -9.74
CA ASP A 141 7.50 -7.63 -10.64
C ASP A 141 7.63 -6.15 -11.00
N GLU A 142 7.36 -5.80 -12.26
CA GLU A 142 7.51 -4.42 -12.76
C GLU A 142 6.55 -3.41 -12.10
N TYR A 143 5.45 -3.89 -11.49
CA TYR A 143 4.46 -3.03 -10.81
C TYR A 143 4.57 -3.03 -9.30
N ASN A 144 5.63 -3.62 -8.76
CA ASN A 144 5.88 -3.61 -7.33
C ASN A 144 5.87 -2.21 -6.73
N HIS A 145 5.35 -2.10 -5.51
CA HIS A 145 5.28 -0.85 -4.76
C HIS A 145 6.66 -0.20 -4.57
N ALA A 146 6.69 1.14 -4.50
CA ALA A 146 7.92 1.92 -4.35
C ALA A 146 8.82 1.46 -3.20
N SER A 147 8.25 1.00 -2.07
CA SER A 147 9.02 0.48 -0.93
C SER A 147 9.77 -0.81 -1.24
N LEU A 148 9.22 -1.68 -2.11
CA LEU A 148 9.88 -2.88 -2.59
C LEU A 148 11.05 -2.51 -3.51
N ILE A 149 10.82 -1.56 -4.43
CA ILE A 149 11.86 -1.02 -5.33
C ILE A 149 13.00 -0.38 -4.52
N ASP A 150 12.67 0.42 -3.49
CA ASP A 150 13.67 1.08 -2.67
C ASP A 150 14.43 0.07 -1.80
N GLY A 151 13.76 -0.96 -1.28
CA GLY A 151 14.40 -2.09 -0.61
C GLY A 151 15.40 -2.82 -1.52
N CYS A 152 15.04 -3.06 -2.78
CA CYS A 152 15.92 -3.65 -3.78
C CYS A 152 17.18 -2.79 -4.00
N LYS A 153 17.01 -1.49 -4.19
CA LYS A 153 18.15 -0.55 -4.37
C LYS A 153 19.08 -0.53 -3.17
N LEU A 154 18.52 -0.49 -1.95
CA LEU A 154 19.28 -0.48 -0.70
C LEU A 154 20.04 -1.78 -0.43
N SER A 155 19.56 -2.91 -0.94
CA SER A 155 20.21 -4.21 -0.75
C SER A 155 21.56 -4.33 -1.47
N GLY A 156 21.76 -3.56 -2.55
CA GLY A 156 22.91 -3.71 -3.45
C GLY A 156 22.90 -5.00 -4.27
N ALA A 157 21.77 -5.71 -4.31
CA ALA A 157 21.58 -6.93 -5.09
C ALA A 157 21.47 -6.62 -6.59
N ARG A 158 21.71 -7.64 -7.43
CA ARG A 158 21.33 -7.59 -8.84
C ARG A 158 19.80 -7.64 -8.95
N ILE A 159 19.21 -6.73 -9.70
CA ILE A 159 17.76 -6.64 -9.88
C ILE A 159 17.42 -7.02 -11.32
N GLU A 160 16.57 -8.04 -11.48
CA GLU A 160 15.97 -8.48 -12.73
C GLU A 160 14.47 -8.25 -12.66
N ILE A 161 13.95 -7.41 -13.57
CA ILE A 161 12.53 -7.06 -13.57
C ILE A 161 11.81 -8.00 -14.53
N PHE A 162 10.77 -8.70 -14.05
CA PHE A 162 9.89 -9.45 -14.92
C PHE A 162 8.61 -8.67 -15.23
N LYS A 163 8.04 -8.93 -16.40
CA LYS A 163 6.79 -8.31 -16.83
C LYS A 163 5.67 -8.67 -15.86
N HIS A 164 4.82 -7.70 -15.60
CA HIS A 164 3.76 -7.83 -14.62
C HIS A 164 2.89 -9.07 -14.82
N ASN A 165 2.85 -9.92 -13.78
CA ASN A 165 2.12 -11.19 -13.76
C ASN A 165 2.49 -12.18 -14.91
N ASP A 166 3.64 -12.01 -15.58
CA ASP A 166 4.15 -12.90 -16.61
C ASP A 166 5.08 -13.96 -15.98
N LEU A 167 4.49 -15.08 -15.56
CA LEU A 167 5.21 -16.17 -14.88
C LEU A 167 6.11 -16.96 -15.82
N GLU A 168 5.83 -17.01 -17.12
CA GLU A 168 6.71 -17.61 -18.12
C GLU A 168 7.99 -16.78 -18.26
N HIS A 169 7.85 -15.45 -18.33
CA HIS A 169 9.00 -14.55 -18.34
C HIS A 169 9.80 -14.65 -17.03
N LEU A 170 9.12 -14.71 -15.88
CA LEU A 170 9.77 -14.90 -14.57
C LEU A 170 10.64 -16.18 -14.57
N GLU A 171 10.05 -17.32 -14.92
CA GLU A 171 10.77 -18.58 -14.92
C GLU A 171 11.92 -18.59 -15.92
N HIS A 172 11.74 -18.00 -17.10
CA HIS A 172 12.77 -17.87 -18.12
C HIS A 172 14.02 -17.10 -17.61
N ILE A 173 13.82 -15.96 -16.93
CA ILE A 173 14.95 -15.17 -16.38
C ILE A 173 15.60 -15.85 -15.18
N ILE A 174 14.84 -16.58 -14.35
CA ILE A 174 15.37 -17.37 -13.24
C ILE A 174 16.32 -18.47 -13.74
N ARG A 175 15.94 -19.17 -14.80
CA ARG A 175 16.77 -20.24 -15.43
C ARG A 175 18.11 -19.71 -15.96
N LYS A 176 18.14 -18.47 -16.43
CA LYS A 176 19.36 -17.81 -16.91
C LYS A 176 20.24 -17.25 -15.78
N GLY A 177 19.69 -17.06 -14.59
CA GLY A 177 20.39 -16.48 -13.46
C GLY A 177 21.42 -17.44 -12.85
N THR A 178 22.63 -16.95 -12.63
CA THR A 178 23.78 -17.72 -12.10
C THR A 178 24.07 -17.48 -10.61
N SER A 179 23.33 -16.58 -9.95
CA SER A 179 23.51 -16.27 -8.54
C SER A 179 23.13 -17.46 -7.64
N ASP A 180 23.92 -17.71 -6.60
CA ASP A 180 23.63 -18.76 -5.62
C ASP A 180 22.39 -18.48 -4.79
N ARG A 181 22.11 -17.19 -4.50
CA ARG A 181 20.90 -16.74 -3.81
C ARG A 181 19.98 -16.00 -4.78
N LYS A 182 18.75 -16.46 -4.81
CA LYS A 182 17.69 -15.92 -5.68
C LYS A 182 16.47 -15.58 -4.84
N ILE A 183 15.82 -14.46 -5.15
CA ILE A 183 14.61 -14.00 -4.45
C ILE A 183 13.58 -13.61 -5.50
N ILE A 184 12.35 -14.12 -5.40
CA ILE A 184 11.18 -13.59 -6.11
C ILE A 184 10.52 -12.57 -5.18
N LEU A 185 10.21 -11.39 -5.72
CA LEU A 185 9.60 -10.28 -4.99
C LEU A 185 8.36 -9.80 -5.72
N THR A 186 7.19 -9.87 -5.07
CA THR A 186 5.90 -9.47 -5.65
C THR A 186 4.91 -9.02 -4.58
N GLU A 187 3.72 -8.53 -5.02
CA GLU A 187 2.57 -8.23 -4.15
C GLU A 187 1.49 -9.29 -4.34
N THR A 188 0.64 -9.52 -3.34
CA THR A 188 -0.55 -10.36 -3.47
C THR A 188 -1.61 -9.69 -4.34
N ILE A 189 -1.92 -8.44 -3.98
CA ILE A 189 -2.84 -7.54 -4.68
C ILE A 189 -2.10 -6.26 -4.99
N PHE A 190 -2.00 -5.91 -6.26
CA PHE A 190 -1.31 -4.69 -6.69
C PHE A 190 -2.11 -3.44 -6.38
N SER A 191 -1.45 -2.50 -5.74
CA SER A 191 -2.07 -1.32 -5.13
C SER A 191 -2.77 -0.39 -6.13
N MET A 192 -2.35 -0.38 -7.41
CA MET A 192 -2.86 0.54 -8.42
C MET A 192 -3.80 -0.11 -9.43
N ASP A 193 -3.65 -1.37 -9.71
CA ASP A 193 -4.43 -2.12 -10.70
C ASP A 193 -5.49 -3.02 -10.04
N GLY A 194 -5.30 -3.41 -8.78
CA GLY A 194 -6.25 -4.23 -8.05
C GLY A 194 -6.29 -5.68 -8.52
N ASP A 195 -5.39 -6.08 -9.38
CA ASP A 195 -5.21 -7.47 -9.80
C ASP A 195 -4.32 -8.23 -8.81
N ARG A 196 -4.21 -9.54 -8.98
CA ARG A 196 -3.49 -10.41 -8.06
C ARG A 196 -2.42 -11.23 -8.74
N SER A 197 -1.38 -11.57 -7.98
CA SER A 197 -0.41 -12.60 -8.35
C SER A 197 -0.97 -14.02 -8.18
N ASP A 198 -0.57 -14.92 -9.05
CA ASP A 198 -0.77 -16.36 -8.86
C ASP A 198 0.31 -16.92 -7.93
N LEU A 199 0.06 -16.82 -6.61
CA LEU A 199 1.02 -17.27 -5.61
C LEU A 199 1.26 -18.79 -5.67
N GLN A 200 0.29 -19.59 -6.14
CA GLN A 200 0.49 -21.02 -6.27
C GLN A 200 1.54 -21.35 -7.34
N GLU A 201 1.44 -20.72 -8.51
CA GLU A 201 2.44 -20.97 -9.55
C GLU A 201 3.78 -20.31 -9.21
N ILE A 202 3.81 -19.16 -8.56
CA ILE A 202 5.04 -18.55 -8.00
C ILE A 202 5.72 -19.52 -7.02
N HIS A 203 4.97 -20.16 -6.14
CA HIS A 203 5.48 -21.19 -5.23
C HIS A 203 6.08 -22.38 -5.99
N ASN A 204 5.38 -22.90 -7.01
CA ASN A 204 5.85 -24.00 -7.84
C ASN A 204 7.18 -23.64 -8.54
N ILE A 205 7.29 -22.43 -9.08
CA ILE A 205 8.54 -21.93 -9.68
C ILE A 205 9.64 -21.84 -8.63
N ALA A 206 9.32 -21.29 -7.46
CA ALA A 206 10.28 -21.14 -6.35
C ALA A 206 10.85 -22.50 -5.90
N LEU A 207 10.00 -23.51 -5.76
CA LEU A 207 10.43 -24.88 -5.41
C LEU A 207 11.32 -25.48 -6.48
N ARG A 208 10.91 -25.39 -7.78
CA ARG A 208 11.69 -25.95 -8.91
C ARG A 208 13.09 -25.37 -9.02
N HIS A 209 13.28 -24.12 -8.62
CA HIS A 209 14.52 -23.38 -8.82
C HIS A 209 15.24 -23.00 -7.52
N ASN A 210 14.77 -23.47 -6.36
CA ASN A 210 15.30 -23.16 -5.03
C ASN A 210 15.45 -21.64 -4.81
N VAL A 211 14.33 -20.91 -4.96
CA VAL A 211 14.26 -19.44 -4.87
C VAL A 211 13.45 -19.05 -3.65
N ILE A 212 13.93 -18.07 -2.87
CA ILE A 212 13.20 -17.50 -1.73
C ILE A 212 12.05 -16.62 -2.25
N THR A 213 10.88 -16.71 -1.63
CA THR A 213 9.72 -15.89 -1.95
C THR A 213 9.46 -14.84 -0.88
N ILE A 214 9.41 -13.56 -1.28
CA ILE A 214 9.02 -12.43 -0.43
C ILE A 214 7.78 -11.79 -1.05
N VAL A 215 6.70 -11.69 -0.29
CA VAL A 215 5.41 -11.19 -0.78
C VAL A 215 4.89 -10.07 0.13
N ASP A 216 4.61 -8.90 -0.46
CA ASP A 216 3.86 -7.83 0.19
C ASP A 216 2.36 -8.11 0.05
N ASP A 217 1.71 -8.48 1.15
CA ASP A 217 0.28 -8.77 1.21
C ASP A 217 -0.53 -7.60 1.83
N SER A 218 -0.01 -6.41 1.78
CA SER A 218 -0.63 -5.24 2.43
C SER A 218 -2.07 -4.96 1.97
N HIS A 219 -2.46 -5.38 0.76
CA HIS A 219 -3.79 -5.17 0.21
C HIS A 219 -4.68 -6.43 0.25
N GLY A 220 -4.14 -7.60 0.56
CA GLY A 220 -4.88 -8.86 0.65
C GLY A 220 -5.10 -9.36 2.07
N ASP A 221 -4.20 -9.00 2.98
CA ASP A 221 -4.19 -9.43 4.38
C ASP A 221 -5.51 -9.11 5.11
N PHE A 222 -6.01 -10.06 5.89
CA PHE A 222 -7.30 -9.99 6.58
C PHE A 222 -8.54 -9.80 5.68
N ILE A 223 -8.39 -9.82 4.36
CA ILE A 223 -9.50 -9.67 3.42
C ILE A 223 -9.83 -11.00 2.76
N TYR A 224 -8.83 -11.62 2.11
CA TYR A 224 -9.05 -12.80 1.29
C TYR A 224 -8.78 -14.12 1.99
N ASP A 225 -8.05 -14.11 3.08
CA ASP A 225 -7.77 -15.30 3.89
C ASP A 225 -9.00 -15.88 4.59
N GLN A 226 -10.07 -15.09 4.72
CA GLN A 226 -11.29 -15.45 5.46
C GLN A 226 -12.46 -15.89 4.56
N VAL A 227 -12.29 -15.86 3.22
CA VAL A 227 -13.36 -16.20 2.28
C VAL A 227 -12.89 -17.33 1.35
N PRO A 228 -13.18 -18.60 1.67
CA PRO A 228 -12.74 -19.76 0.90
C PRO A 228 -13.11 -19.70 -0.58
N GLU A 229 -14.31 -19.17 -0.89
CA GLU A 229 -14.85 -19.07 -2.24
C GLU A 229 -14.08 -18.12 -3.17
N LEU A 230 -13.23 -17.26 -2.63
CA LEU A 230 -12.36 -16.40 -3.45
C LEU A 230 -11.10 -17.11 -3.93
N GLY A 231 -10.98 -18.41 -3.69
CA GLY A 231 -9.90 -19.26 -4.20
C GLY A 231 -8.52 -18.93 -3.64
N VAL A 232 -8.50 -18.36 -2.42
CA VAL A 232 -7.31 -17.79 -1.82
C VAL A 232 -7.11 -18.32 -0.39
N ALA A 233 -7.98 -19.29 -0.01
CA ALA A 233 -8.09 -19.81 1.34
C ALA A 233 -6.81 -20.47 1.86
N LEU A 234 -6.80 -20.64 3.15
CA LEU A 234 -6.07 -21.52 4.08
C LEU A 234 -4.74 -22.19 3.61
N GLU A 235 -4.64 -22.58 2.33
CA GLU A 235 -3.45 -23.23 1.74
C GLU A 235 -2.31 -22.25 1.46
N ARG A 236 -2.55 -20.95 1.37
CA ARG A 236 -1.53 -19.92 1.07
C ARG A 236 -0.43 -19.81 2.12
N ARG A 237 -0.68 -20.23 3.33
CA ARG A 237 0.21 -20.02 4.48
C ARG A 237 1.55 -20.75 4.40
N HIS A 238 1.67 -21.69 3.44
CA HIS A 238 2.89 -22.42 3.15
C HIS A 238 3.49 -22.09 1.78
N LEU A 239 2.87 -21.17 1.03
CA LEU A 239 3.29 -20.83 -0.32
C LEU A 239 4.38 -19.77 -0.38
N VAL A 240 4.67 -19.08 0.72
CA VAL A 240 5.56 -17.94 0.76
C VAL A 240 6.49 -18.03 1.96
N ASP A 241 7.78 -17.79 1.76
CA ASP A 241 8.78 -17.86 2.83
C ASP A 241 8.72 -16.65 3.76
N VAL A 242 8.42 -15.46 3.21
CA VAL A 242 8.37 -14.19 3.96
C VAL A 242 7.16 -13.38 3.53
N TYR A 243 6.20 -13.23 4.43
CA TYR A 243 5.08 -12.31 4.29
C TYR A 243 5.41 -10.95 4.89
N ILE A 244 5.07 -9.89 4.18
CA ILE A 244 5.11 -8.51 4.66
C ILE A 244 3.71 -7.93 4.54
N SER A 245 3.26 -7.17 5.53
CA SER A 245 1.94 -6.56 5.47
C SER A 245 1.88 -5.23 6.24
N SER A 246 0.80 -4.49 6.02
CA SER A 246 0.51 -3.21 6.66
C SER A 246 -0.71 -3.30 7.57
N LEU A 247 -0.56 -2.90 8.84
CA LEU A 247 -1.66 -2.79 9.78
C LEU A 247 -2.59 -1.59 9.48
N SER A 248 -2.16 -0.66 8.58
CA SER A 248 -2.88 0.59 8.30
C SER A 248 -3.94 0.48 7.20
N LYS A 249 -4.25 -0.72 6.74
CA LYS A 249 -5.25 -0.95 5.70
C LYS A 249 -6.46 -1.73 6.25
N ALA A 250 -6.56 -3.02 6.06
CA ALA A 250 -7.71 -3.81 6.51
C ALA A 250 -8.00 -3.69 8.02
N LEU A 251 -6.95 -3.64 8.86
CA LEU A 251 -7.12 -3.49 10.31
C LEU A 251 -7.41 -2.04 10.75
N GLY A 252 -7.24 -1.04 9.87
CA GLY A 252 -7.49 0.37 10.19
C GLY A 252 -6.59 0.94 11.31
N CYS A 253 -5.44 0.29 11.58
CA CYS A 253 -4.49 0.64 12.65
C CYS A 253 -3.26 1.34 12.09
N PHE A 254 -2.15 1.35 12.81
CA PHE A 254 -0.88 1.92 12.35
C PHE A 254 0.24 0.89 12.51
N GLY A 255 1.17 0.88 11.55
CA GLY A 255 2.31 -0.03 11.57
C GLY A 255 2.38 -0.94 10.34
N GLY A 256 3.35 -1.83 10.37
CA GLY A 256 3.52 -2.94 9.44
C GLY A 256 4.13 -4.12 10.15
N TYR A 257 4.20 -5.27 9.51
CA TYR A 257 4.82 -6.44 10.09
C TYR A 257 5.39 -7.38 9.03
N VAL A 258 6.23 -8.27 9.49
CA VAL A 258 6.81 -9.39 8.74
C VAL A 258 6.45 -10.66 9.48
N ALA A 259 6.09 -11.72 8.76
CA ALA A 259 5.85 -13.05 9.31
C ALA A 259 6.65 -14.08 8.49
N ALA A 260 7.46 -14.89 9.19
CA ALA A 260 8.40 -15.83 8.58
C ALA A 260 8.87 -16.90 9.59
N SER A 261 9.84 -17.71 9.18
CA SER A 261 10.52 -18.64 10.10
C SER A 261 11.28 -17.90 11.21
N GLU A 262 11.47 -18.57 12.36
CA GLU A 262 12.18 -18.02 13.50
C GLU A 262 13.55 -17.47 13.13
N GLN A 263 14.32 -18.22 12.33
CA GLN A 263 15.66 -17.83 11.90
C GLN A 263 15.67 -16.53 11.08
N ILE A 264 14.68 -16.34 10.20
CA ILE A 264 14.53 -15.10 9.43
C ILE A 264 14.22 -13.93 10.37
N ILE A 265 13.29 -14.11 11.30
CA ILE A 265 12.93 -13.06 12.27
C ILE A 265 14.13 -12.69 13.17
N GLU A 266 14.89 -13.66 13.65
CA GLU A 266 16.10 -13.40 14.41
C GLU A 266 17.14 -12.61 13.61
N LEU A 267 17.34 -12.98 12.34
CA LEU A 267 18.22 -12.23 11.45
C LEU A 267 17.74 -10.78 11.26
N LEU A 268 16.44 -10.56 11.09
CA LEU A 268 15.85 -9.23 10.97
C LEU A 268 16.04 -8.38 12.23
N ILE A 269 15.87 -8.96 13.43
CA ILE A 269 16.12 -8.28 14.70
C ILE A 269 17.57 -7.78 14.77
N ASN A 270 18.50 -8.57 14.27
CA ASN A 270 19.94 -8.32 14.39
C ASN A 270 20.53 -7.50 13.23
N ARG A 271 19.84 -7.36 12.09
CA ARG A 271 20.43 -6.76 10.88
C ARG A 271 19.52 -5.76 10.18
N SER A 272 18.21 -5.79 10.40
CA SER A 272 17.27 -4.86 9.74
C SER A 272 17.43 -3.43 10.28
N ARG A 273 18.06 -2.57 9.49
CA ARG A 273 18.37 -1.19 9.93
C ARG A 273 17.11 -0.37 10.20
N SER A 274 16.05 -0.53 9.41
CA SER A 274 14.76 0.16 9.62
C SER A 274 14.04 -0.30 10.90
N PHE A 275 14.37 -1.49 11.43
CA PHE A 275 13.92 -1.98 12.73
C PHE A 275 14.83 -1.46 13.86
N MET A 276 16.13 -1.69 13.75
CA MET A 276 17.11 -1.41 14.82
C MET A 276 17.17 0.08 15.20
N TYR A 277 17.06 0.97 14.20
CA TYR A 277 17.26 2.42 14.37
C TYR A 277 15.97 3.24 14.32
N SER A 278 14.82 2.56 14.53
CA SER A 278 13.51 3.21 14.67
C SER A 278 12.98 3.04 16.09
N SER A 279 12.20 4.02 16.56
CA SER A 279 11.46 3.90 17.82
C SER A 279 10.42 2.77 17.73
N GLY A 280 10.20 2.08 18.85
CA GLY A 280 9.13 1.09 18.97
C GLY A 280 7.76 1.70 18.75
N LEU A 281 6.84 0.89 18.20
CA LEU A 281 5.44 1.31 18.04
C LEU A 281 4.81 1.56 19.41
N PRO A 282 4.07 2.67 19.61
CA PRO A 282 3.39 2.95 20.87
C PRO A 282 2.43 1.83 21.28
N SER A 283 2.41 1.48 22.58
CA SER A 283 1.63 0.34 23.11
C SER A 283 0.12 0.46 22.84
N HIS A 284 -0.45 1.64 22.93
CA HIS A 284 -1.86 1.85 22.59
C HIS A 284 -2.21 1.57 21.12
N LEU A 285 -1.26 1.76 20.19
CA LEU A 285 -1.44 1.38 18.78
C LEU A 285 -1.32 -0.14 18.58
N CYS A 286 -0.49 -0.81 19.38
CA CYS A 286 -0.45 -2.28 19.40
C CYS A 286 -1.77 -2.84 19.96
N SER A 287 -2.29 -2.25 21.04
CA SER A 287 -3.59 -2.63 21.61
C SER A 287 -4.74 -2.41 20.63
N SER A 288 -4.70 -1.36 19.80
CA SER A 288 -5.70 -1.18 18.75
C SER A 288 -5.67 -2.32 17.72
N ALA A 289 -4.49 -2.74 17.29
CA ALA A 289 -4.34 -3.86 16.34
C ALA A 289 -4.77 -5.20 16.99
N LEU A 290 -4.41 -5.45 18.25
CA LEU A 290 -4.86 -6.62 19.01
C LEU A 290 -6.38 -6.69 19.12
N ALA A 291 -7.06 -5.55 19.29
CA ALA A 291 -8.52 -5.49 19.32
C ALA A 291 -9.15 -5.65 17.91
N ALA A 292 -8.48 -5.22 16.85
CA ALA A 292 -8.97 -5.27 15.48
C ALA A 292 -8.89 -6.70 14.89
N ILE A 293 -7.82 -7.46 15.18
CA ILE A 293 -7.59 -8.82 14.65
C ILE A 293 -8.78 -9.75 14.85
N PRO A 294 -9.31 -9.95 16.08
CA PRO A 294 -10.44 -10.88 16.28
C PRO A 294 -11.74 -10.42 15.61
N ILE A 295 -11.90 -9.13 15.31
CA ILE A 295 -13.03 -8.61 14.55
C ILE A 295 -12.82 -8.89 13.05
N ALA A 296 -11.63 -8.65 12.54
CA ALA A 296 -11.27 -8.89 11.15
C ALA A 296 -11.32 -10.38 10.76
N THR A 297 -11.07 -11.29 11.70
CA THR A 297 -11.04 -12.75 11.42
C THR A 297 -12.40 -13.44 11.45
N LYS A 298 -13.49 -12.74 11.76
CA LYS A 298 -14.85 -13.33 11.82
C LYS A 298 -15.49 -13.58 10.44
N GLY A 299 -14.98 -12.98 9.37
CA GLY A 299 -15.45 -13.19 7.99
C GLY A 299 -16.66 -12.35 7.54
N ASN A 300 -17.49 -11.84 8.45
CA ASN A 300 -18.70 -11.07 8.10
C ASN A 300 -18.41 -9.72 7.40
N LEU A 301 -17.31 -9.06 7.75
CA LEU A 301 -16.89 -7.81 7.11
C LEU A 301 -16.39 -8.06 5.67
N GLN A 302 -15.70 -9.16 5.45
CA GLN A 302 -15.24 -9.59 4.13
C GLN A 302 -16.42 -9.86 3.18
N GLU A 303 -17.46 -10.53 3.67
CA GLU A 303 -18.69 -10.74 2.92
C GLU A 303 -19.40 -9.43 2.56
N GLN A 304 -19.43 -8.47 3.48
CA GLN A 304 -19.95 -7.13 3.21
C GLN A 304 -19.10 -6.41 2.16
N LEU A 305 -17.77 -6.46 2.31
CA LEU A 305 -16.84 -5.88 1.35
C LEU A 305 -17.04 -6.50 -0.04
N LYS A 306 -17.14 -7.82 -0.14
CA LYS A 306 -17.39 -8.55 -1.39
C LYS A 306 -18.67 -8.08 -2.09
N ARG A 307 -19.77 -7.90 -1.34
CA ARG A 307 -21.02 -7.36 -1.89
C ARG A 307 -20.84 -5.95 -2.45
N ASN A 308 -20.17 -5.06 -1.72
CA ASN A 308 -19.90 -3.70 -2.15
C ASN A 308 -19.01 -3.65 -3.41
N VAL A 309 -17.96 -4.45 -3.42
CA VAL A 309 -17.02 -4.59 -4.56
C VAL A 309 -17.75 -5.10 -5.80
N THR A 310 -18.51 -6.18 -5.66
CA THR A 310 -19.28 -6.77 -6.78
C THR A 310 -20.27 -5.77 -7.34
N PHE A 311 -21.02 -5.09 -6.48
CA PHE A 311 -21.99 -4.07 -6.91
C PHE A 311 -21.29 -2.92 -7.67
N PHE A 312 -20.24 -2.34 -7.10
CA PHE A 312 -19.54 -1.19 -7.68
C PHE A 312 -18.84 -1.56 -9.00
N SER A 313 -18.09 -2.66 -9.01
CA SER A 313 -17.31 -3.08 -10.18
C SER A 313 -18.18 -3.46 -11.37
N SER A 314 -19.32 -4.16 -11.14
CA SER A 314 -20.26 -4.51 -12.22
C SER A 314 -20.87 -3.27 -12.88
N ARG A 315 -21.13 -2.22 -12.10
CA ARG A 315 -21.68 -0.96 -12.65
C ARG A 315 -20.62 -0.15 -13.40
N ILE A 316 -19.38 -0.09 -12.90
CA ILE A 316 -18.27 0.56 -13.61
C ILE A 316 -18.03 -0.12 -14.97
N GLU A 317 -18.07 -1.45 -15.01
CA GLU A 317 -17.93 -2.23 -16.25
C GLU A 317 -19.10 -1.97 -17.22
N HIS A 318 -20.34 -2.00 -16.71
CA HIS A 318 -21.55 -1.72 -17.51
C HIS A 318 -21.53 -0.31 -18.10
N ASN A 319 -21.05 0.66 -17.36
CA ASN A 319 -20.95 2.06 -17.80
C ASN A 319 -19.83 2.32 -18.82
N GLY A 320 -19.07 1.30 -19.21
CA GLY A 320 -18.06 1.39 -20.26
C GLY A 320 -16.68 1.90 -19.83
N PHE A 321 -16.43 2.07 -18.52
CA PHE A 321 -15.11 2.47 -18.06
C PHE A 321 -14.04 1.40 -18.32
N ASN A 322 -12.84 1.84 -18.67
CA ASN A 322 -11.68 0.95 -18.78
C ASN A 322 -11.17 0.60 -17.39
N ALA A 323 -11.72 -0.46 -16.83
CA ALA A 323 -11.37 -1.01 -15.52
C ALA A 323 -10.94 -2.48 -15.68
N LYS A 324 -9.67 -2.70 -16.03
CA LYS A 324 -9.13 -4.04 -16.36
C LYS A 324 -9.35 -5.08 -15.27
N SER A 325 -9.20 -4.69 -14.00
CA SER A 325 -9.43 -5.58 -12.85
C SER A 325 -10.86 -6.10 -12.75
N CYS A 326 -11.85 -5.37 -13.31
CA CYS A 326 -13.25 -5.78 -13.31
C CYS A 326 -13.54 -6.88 -14.34
N ARG A 327 -12.68 -7.09 -15.35
CA ARG A 327 -12.87 -8.10 -16.41
C ARG A 327 -12.39 -9.49 -16.01
N SER A 328 -11.65 -9.62 -14.92
CA SER A 328 -11.23 -10.93 -14.37
C SER A 328 -12.33 -11.54 -13.52
N LYS A 329 -12.28 -12.86 -13.32
CA LYS A 329 -13.15 -13.54 -12.33
C LYS A 329 -12.88 -13.05 -10.90
N PHE A 330 -11.66 -12.59 -10.63
CA PHE A 330 -11.26 -11.99 -9.36
C PHE A 330 -11.49 -10.48 -9.39
N ARG A 331 -12.20 -9.96 -8.39
CA ARG A 331 -12.46 -8.54 -8.19
C ARG A 331 -11.99 -8.13 -6.81
N SER A 332 -10.99 -7.25 -6.77
CA SER A 332 -10.51 -6.72 -5.50
C SER A 332 -11.26 -5.44 -5.09
N GLN A 333 -11.04 -5.01 -3.87
CA GLN A 333 -11.56 -3.75 -3.35
C GLN A 333 -10.89 -2.51 -4.00
N ILE A 334 -9.94 -2.70 -4.89
CA ILE A 334 -9.25 -1.65 -5.64
C ILE A 334 -9.75 -1.69 -7.08
N ILE A 335 -10.42 -0.62 -7.51
CA ILE A 335 -11.03 -0.54 -8.84
C ILE A 335 -10.43 0.67 -9.56
N PRO A 336 -9.50 0.47 -10.52
CA PRO A 336 -8.94 1.54 -11.34
C PRO A 336 -9.93 1.98 -12.43
N LEU A 337 -10.07 3.28 -12.63
CA LEU A 337 -10.74 3.90 -13.79
C LEU A 337 -9.64 4.53 -14.65
N ILE A 338 -9.16 3.79 -15.65
CA ILE A 338 -8.02 4.20 -16.48
C ILE A 338 -8.49 5.25 -17.47
N VAL A 339 -7.90 6.46 -17.37
CA VAL A 339 -8.18 7.61 -18.23
C VAL A 339 -7.08 7.77 -19.29
N GLY A 340 -5.84 7.50 -18.90
CA GLY A 340 -4.65 7.59 -19.75
C GLY A 340 -3.95 8.95 -19.65
N ASP A 341 -4.60 10.03 -20.03
CA ASP A 341 -4.04 11.38 -20.00
C ASP A 341 -4.04 11.99 -18.60
N GLU A 342 -2.93 12.58 -18.18
CA GLU A 342 -2.72 13.15 -16.84
C GLU A 342 -3.62 14.37 -16.59
N LYS A 343 -3.77 15.26 -17.60
CA LYS A 343 -4.57 16.48 -17.49
C LYS A 343 -6.06 16.13 -17.40
N LEU A 344 -6.54 15.22 -18.24
CA LEU A 344 -7.92 14.75 -18.23
C LEU A 344 -8.24 14.02 -16.91
N THR A 345 -7.31 13.21 -16.39
CA THR A 345 -7.44 12.55 -15.07
C THR A 345 -7.58 13.58 -13.95
N MET A 346 -6.81 14.66 -13.99
CA MET A 346 -6.91 15.77 -13.03
C MET A 346 -8.26 16.50 -13.15
N GLN A 347 -8.74 16.75 -14.36
CA GLN A 347 -10.05 17.37 -14.60
C GLN A 347 -11.18 16.49 -14.06
N PHE A 348 -11.12 15.18 -14.30
CA PHE A 348 -12.09 14.22 -13.81
C PHE A 348 -12.12 14.19 -12.27
N SER A 349 -10.97 14.06 -11.61
CA SER A 349 -10.89 14.10 -10.16
C SER A 349 -11.46 15.41 -9.58
N LYS A 350 -11.11 16.56 -10.18
CA LYS A 350 -11.59 17.87 -9.73
C LYS A 350 -13.10 18.02 -9.89
N ALA A 351 -13.67 17.55 -11.00
CA ALA A 351 -15.10 17.59 -11.25
C ALA A 351 -15.87 16.72 -10.25
N LEU A 352 -15.36 15.49 -9.98
CA LEU A 352 -15.92 14.61 -8.98
C LEU A 352 -15.88 15.23 -7.57
N LEU A 353 -14.76 15.84 -7.20
CA LEU A 353 -14.63 16.52 -5.91
C LEU A 353 -15.64 17.66 -5.75
N SER A 354 -15.86 18.45 -6.80
CA SER A 354 -16.88 19.54 -6.80
C SER A 354 -18.29 18.99 -6.63
N ASP A 355 -18.55 17.77 -7.08
CA ASP A 355 -19.84 17.09 -6.98
C ASP A 355 -19.94 16.19 -5.73
N GLY A 356 -19.00 16.30 -4.77
CA GLY A 356 -19.05 15.58 -3.51
C GLY A 356 -18.54 14.14 -3.56
N ILE A 357 -17.66 13.80 -4.51
CA ILE A 357 -16.99 12.50 -4.59
C ILE A 357 -15.49 12.69 -4.52
N PHE A 358 -14.86 12.13 -3.47
CA PHE A 358 -13.43 12.21 -3.28
C PHE A 358 -12.73 11.00 -3.88
N MET A 359 -12.08 11.22 -5.04
CA MET A 359 -11.20 10.27 -5.73
C MET A 359 -9.94 10.99 -6.19
N GLN A 360 -8.78 10.52 -5.74
CA GLN A 360 -7.49 11.12 -6.08
C GLN A 360 -6.96 10.61 -7.43
N PRO A 361 -6.33 11.49 -8.24
CA PRO A 361 -5.71 11.09 -9.49
C PRO A 361 -4.37 10.40 -9.22
N VAL A 362 -4.18 9.22 -9.79
CA VAL A 362 -2.91 8.48 -9.80
C VAL A 362 -2.23 8.73 -11.13
N ARG A 363 -0.98 9.23 -11.08
CA ARG A 363 -0.20 9.66 -12.24
C ARG A 363 1.25 9.22 -12.10
N TYR A 364 2.05 9.42 -13.14
CA TYR A 364 3.48 9.21 -13.08
C TYR A 364 4.12 9.91 -11.87
N PRO A 365 5.12 9.29 -11.19
CA PRO A 365 5.74 7.99 -11.45
C PRO A 365 5.02 6.80 -10.79
N THR A 366 3.89 7.01 -10.11
CA THR A 366 3.13 5.93 -9.43
C THR A 366 2.58 4.90 -10.43
N VAL A 367 2.23 5.35 -11.63
CA VAL A 367 1.85 4.51 -12.77
C VAL A 367 2.63 5.00 -14.00
N PRO A 368 2.82 4.16 -15.04
CA PRO A 368 3.51 4.56 -16.26
C PRO A 368 2.85 5.78 -16.93
N LEU A 369 3.63 6.54 -17.70
CA LEU A 369 3.11 7.64 -18.54
C LEU A 369 2.03 7.12 -19.50
N GLY A 370 0.95 7.91 -19.65
CA GLY A 370 -0.21 7.52 -20.46
C GLY A 370 -1.09 6.44 -19.81
N LYS A 371 -0.89 6.13 -18.52
CA LYS A 371 -1.70 5.19 -17.73
C LYS A 371 -2.31 5.86 -16.49
N ALA A 372 -2.44 7.19 -16.52
CA ALA A 372 -3.09 7.93 -15.45
C ALA A 372 -4.53 7.46 -15.23
N ARG A 373 -4.95 7.43 -13.97
CA ARG A 373 -6.24 6.85 -13.57
C ARG A 373 -6.81 7.50 -12.31
N LEU A 374 -8.09 7.32 -12.08
CA LEU A 374 -8.66 7.42 -10.75
C LEU A 374 -8.71 6.02 -10.12
N ARG A 375 -8.41 5.92 -8.84
CA ARG A 375 -8.43 4.65 -8.10
C ARG A 375 -9.56 4.69 -7.07
N ALA A 376 -10.63 3.94 -7.28
CA ALA A 376 -11.64 3.71 -6.27
C ALA A 376 -11.17 2.64 -5.29
N SER A 377 -11.22 2.96 -4.00
CA SER A 377 -11.07 2.02 -2.90
C SER A 377 -12.45 1.76 -2.28
N ILE A 378 -12.91 0.52 -2.35
CA ILE A 378 -14.18 0.12 -1.78
C ILE A 378 -13.96 -0.39 -0.37
N THR A 379 -14.81 0.08 0.56
CA THR A 379 -14.73 -0.27 1.98
C THR A 379 -16.09 -0.77 2.49
N THR A 380 -16.09 -1.42 3.65
CA THR A 380 -17.32 -1.82 4.32
C THR A 380 -18.12 -0.63 4.87
N SER A 381 -17.46 0.50 5.13
CA SER A 381 -18.11 1.73 5.60
C SER A 381 -19.01 2.38 4.55
N LEU A 382 -18.82 2.07 3.27
CA LEU A 382 -19.64 2.55 2.17
C LEU A 382 -20.98 1.79 2.12
N HIS A 383 -22.08 2.48 2.36
CA HIS A 383 -23.42 1.91 2.21
C HIS A 383 -23.88 1.94 0.75
N LEU A 384 -24.82 1.05 0.39
CA LEU A 384 -25.35 0.94 -0.98
C LEU A 384 -25.87 2.27 -1.55
N LYS A 385 -26.47 3.12 -0.72
CA LYS A 385 -26.94 4.46 -1.14
C LYS A 385 -25.78 5.35 -1.61
N GLN A 386 -24.66 5.35 -0.87
CA GLN A 386 -23.46 6.13 -1.20
C GLN A 386 -22.81 5.61 -2.48
N LEU A 387 -22.72 4.27 -2.63
CA LEU A 387 -22.18 3.63 -3.83
C LEU A 387 -23.03 3.98 -5.08
N LYS A 388 -24.36 3.99 -4.98
CA LYS A 388 -25.26 4.41 -6.07
C LYS A 388 -25.02 5.86 -6.47
N ILE A 389 -25.00 6.79 -5.50
CA ILE A 389 -24.74 8.21 -5.74
C ILE A 389 -23.37 8.41 -6.40
N ALA A 390 -22.35 7.72 -5.90
CA ALA A 390 -21.01 7.83 -6.46
C ALA A 390 -20.96 7.34 -7.91
N LEU A 391 -21.59 6.21 -8.23
CA LEU A 391 -21.64 5.64 -9.58
C LEU A 391 -22.36 6.55 -10.56
N GLU A 392 -23.52 7.12 -10.19
CA GLU A 392 -24.27 8.05 -11.02
C GLU A 392 -23.44 9.30 -11.38
N LYS A 393 -22.73 9.86 -10.38
CA LYS A 393 -21.87 11.03 -10.61
C LYS A 393 -20.64 10.69 -11.44
N ILE A 394 -19.99 9.55 -11.19
CA ILE A 394 -18.85 9.06 -11.97
C ILE A 394 -19.26 8.88 -13.44
N GLU A 395 -20.41 8.27 -13.71
CA GLU A 395 -20.94 8.08 -15.07
C GLU A 395 -21.24 9.42 -15.75
N THR A 396 -22.01 10.29 -15.08
CA THR A 396 -22.41 11.59 -15.64
C THR A 396 -21.18 12.43 -16.00
N ILE A 397 -20.19 12.50 -15.12
CA ILE A 397 -18.98 13.30 -15.35
C ILE A 397 -18.09 12.60 -16.38
N GLY A 398 -18.02 11.27 -16.37
CA GLY A 398 -17.28 10.49 -17.37
C GLY A 398 -17.76 10.74 -18.79
N LYS A 399 -19.08 10.74 -19.00
CA LYS A 399 -19.73 11.09 -20.30
C LYS A 399 -19.44 12.55 -20.67
N ARG A 400 -19.62 13.51 -19.73
CA ARG A 400 -19.37 14.94 -19.97
C ARG A 400 -17.93 15.23 -20.40
N LEU A 401 -16.97 14.44 -19.93
CA LEU A 401 -15.55 14.58 -20.24
C LEU A 401 -15.09 13.67 -21.40
N ASN A 402 -15.99 12.95 -22.06
CA ASN A 402 -15.70 11.98 -23.13
C ASN A 402 -14.67 10.90 -22.69
N ILE A 403 -14.78 10.41 -21.45
CA ILE A 403 -13.98 9.32 -20.93
C ILE A 403 -14.65 7.97 -21.24
N ILE A 404 -15.98 7.96 -21.30
CA ILE A 404 -16.87 6.85 -21.69
C ILE A 404 -17.91 7.33 -22.65
#